data_b27f96ed6311f6798c95cb917ecf0847
#
_entry.id   b27f96ed6311f6798c95cb917ecf0847
#
_cell.length_a   1.000
_cell.length_b   1.000
_cell.length_c   1.000
_cell.angle_alpha   90.00
_cell.angle_beta   90.00
_cell.angle_gamma   90.00
#
_symmetry.space_group_name_H-M   'P 1'
#
loop_
_entity.id
_entity.type
_entity.pdbx_description
1 polymer ?
#
loop_
_entity_poly.entity_id
_entity_poly.type
_entity_poly.pdbx_seq_one_letter_code
_entity_poly.pdbx_strand_id
1 'polypeptide(L)'
;LEDPVKDMYSIKPVTATDNCSKEEVIKLCIEHKVYQIPIINNTGKVIRIDLLDELIVKKSYPNKVVLMVGGLGARLKPLTDNIPKPMLKVGDRPILETIILNFKKNNFKNIILSVGYKSEVIKDYFGDGSCIGANIEYVYENKRMGTVGALSLIKNKLNESFFVMNGDLLTNINFEHMLDYHLKNKSIATMGVREYDFQVPYGVVNMDGINIKSIEEK
;
A
#
# COMPACT_ATOMS: atom_id res chain seq x y z
N LEU A 1 -32.50 24.44 1.29
CA LEU A 1 -32.90 23.18 0.63
C LEU A 1 -34.28 23.32 -0.04
N GLU A 2 -34.50 24.42 -0.77
CA GLU A 2 -35.79 24.69 -1.44
C GLU A 2 -35.68 24.59 -2.98
N ASP A 3 -34.52 24.24 -3.53
CA ASP A 3 -34.36 24.05 -4.97
C ASP A 3 -35.06 22.76 -5.41
N PRO A 4 -35.90 22.83 -6.44
CA PRO A 4 -36.65 21.65 -6.88
C PRO A 4 -35.67 20.61 -7.46
N VAL A 5 -35.79 19.37 -7.01
CA VAL A 5 -34.94 18.22 -7.43
C VAL A 5 -34.88 18.07 -8.95
N LYS A 6 -35.91 18.51 -9.69
CA LYS A 6 -35.95 18.46 -11.16
C LYS A 6 -34.81 19.22 -11.85
N ASP A 7 -34.18 20.17 -11.18
CA ASP A 7 -33.07 20.96 -11.74
C ASP A 7 -31.72 20.34 -11.41
N MET A 8 -31.70 19.27 -10.60
CA MET A 8 -30.48 18.60 -10.13
C MET A 8 -30.22 17.25 -10.82
N TYR A 9 -31.09 16.75 -11.69
CA TYR A 9 -30.93 15.48 -12.38
C TYR A 9 -30.71 15.64 -13.89
N SER A 10 -29.99 14.70 -14.48
CA SER A 10 -29.83 14.65 -15.94
C SER A 10 -31.11 14.12 -16.60
N ILE A 11 -31.69 14.91 -17.51
CA ILE A 11 -32.89 14.52 -18.28
C ILE A 11 -32.60 13.36 -19.23
N LYS A 12 -31.33 13.17 -19.64
CA LYS A 12 -30.86 12.08 -20.48
C LYS A 12 -29.64 11.42 -19.85
N PRO A 13 -29.84 10.58 -18.83
CA PRO A 13 -28.73 9.88 -18.22
C PRO A 13 -28.11 8.90 -19.22
N VAL A 14 -26.78 8.69 -19.11
CA VAL A 14 -26.10 7.61 -19.83
C VAL A 14 -26.59 6.28 -19.24
N THR A 15 -27.15 5.42 -20.08
CA THR A 15 -27.66 4.10 -19.68
C THR A 15 -27.09 3.03 -20.58
N ALA A 16 -27.05 1.78 -20.11
CA ALA A 16 -26.76 0.61 -20.92
C ALA A 16 -27.89 -0.40 -20.79
N THR A 17 -28.01 -1.30 -21.76
CA THR A 17 -29.02 -2.38 -21.72
C THR A 17 -28.45 -3.60 -20.99
N ASP A 18 -29.30 -4.49 -20.55
CA ASP A 18 -28.93 -5.75 -19.88
C ASP A 18 -28.15 -6.71 -20.79
N ASN A 19 -28.18 -6.50 -22.11
CA ASN A 19 -27.42 -7.27 -23.10
C ASN A 19 -25.99 -6.73 -23.34
N CYS A 20 -25.65 -5.54 -22.80
CA CYS A 20 -24.30 -5.00 -22.94
C CYS A 20 -23.28 -5.84 -22.18
N SER A 21 -22.17 -6.10 -22.79
CA SER A 21 -21.01 -6.73 -22.14
C SER A 21 -20.41 -5.79 -21.07
N LYS A 22 -19.68 -6.38 -20.16
CA LYS A 22 -18.98 -5.63 -19.11
C LYS A 22 -18.00 -4.61 -19.68
N GLU A 23 -17.28 -4.97 -20.75
CA GLU A 23 -16.35 -4.14 -21.47
C GLU A 23 -17.02 -2.93 -22.12
N GLU A 24 -18.20 -3.12 -22.69
CA GLU A 24 -19.00 -2.04 -23.28
C GLU A 24 -19.49 -1.06 -22.21
N VAL A 25 -19.93 -1.55 -21.05
CA VAL A 25 -20.33 -0.69 -19.94
C VAL A 25 -19.15 0.11 -19.40
N ILE A 26 -17.97 -0.50 -19.25
CA ILE A 26 -16.73 0.21 -18.85
C ILE A 26 -16.38 1.30 -19.89
N LYS A 27 -16.48 0.98 -21.18
CA LYS A 27 -16.20 1.93 -22.25
C LYS A 27 -17.14 3.15 -22.19
N LEU A 28 -18.45 2.93 -22.00
CA LEU A 28 -19.42 3.99 -21.80
C LEU A 28 -19.11 4.87 -20.58
N CYS A 29 -18.71 4.25 -19.45
CA CYS A 29 -18.28 4.98 -18.25
C CYS A 29 -17.13 5.93 -18.56
N ILE A 30 -16.11 5.45 -19.26
CA ILE A 30 -14.89 6.22 -19.59
C ILE A 30 -15.22 7.35 -20.58
N GLU A 31 -15.93 7.05 -21.67
CA GLU A 31 -16.29 8.01 -22.73
C GLU A 31 -17.14 9.17 -22.20
N HIS A 32 -18.10 8.85 -21.34
CA HIS A 32 -19.00 9.87 -20.77
C HIS A 32 -18.55 10.43 -19.42
N LYS A 33 -17.39 9.99 -18.90
CA LYS A 33 -16.83 10.42 -17.60
C LYS A 33 -17.81 10.23 -16.44
N VAL A 34 -18.54 9.14 -16.45
CA VAL A 34 -19.48 8.75 -15.39
C VAL A 34 -18.97 7.55 -14.62
N TYR A 35 -19.21 7.51 -13.31
CA TYR A 35 -18.78 6.42 -12.43
C TYR A 35 -19.87 5.38 -12.20
N GLN A 36 -21.10 5.66 -12.63
CA GLN A 36 -22.27 4.82 -12.43
C GLN A 36 -23.08 4.82 -13.71
N ILE A 37 -23.54 3.64 -14.14
CA ILE A 37 -24.44 3.49 -15.29
C ILE A 37 -25.66 2.68 -14.86
N PRO A 38 -26.87 3.26 -14.98
CA PRO A 38 -28.11 2.49 -14.87
C PRO A 38 -28.23 1.49 -16.02
N ILE A 39 -28.46 0.23 -15.70
CA ILE A 39 -28.78 -0.80 -16.67
C ILE A 39 -30.30 -0.91 -16.79
N ILE A 40 -30.79 -0.79 -18.03
CA ILE A 40 -32.21 -0.78 -18.34
C ILE A 40 -32.60 -2.05 -19.12
N ASN A 41 -33.83 -2.49 -18.91
CA ASN A 41 -34.42 -3.56 -19.72
C ASN A 41 -35.02 -3.01 -21.03
N ASN A 42 -35.59 -3.88 -21.85
CA ASN A 42 -36.23 -3.52 -23.13
C ASN A 42 -37.43 -2.57 -23.00
N THR A 43 -37.99 -2.41 -21.78
CA THR A 43 -39.09 -1.48 -21.51
C THR A 43 -38.62 -0.14 -20.96
N GLY A 44 -37.27 0.09 -20.87
CA GLY A 44 -36.65 1.31 -20.34
C GLY A 44 -36.64 1.38 -18.80
N LYS A 45 -37.02 0.31 -18.09
CA LYS A 45 -37.00 0.26 -16.62
C LYS A 45 -35.56 -0.10 -16.13
N VAL A 46 -35.08 0.66 -15.15
CA VAL A 46 -33.80 0.36 -14.48
C VAL A 46 -33.93 -0.94 -13.70
N ILE A 47 -33.06 -1.89 -13.97
CA ILE A 47 -32.99 -3.21 -13.31
C ILE A 47 -31.81 -3.33 -12.33
N ARG A 48 -30.72 -2.58 -12.57
CA ARG A 48 -29.56 -2.47 -11.67
C ARG A 48 -28.76 -1.21 -12.01
N ILE A 49 -27.83 -0.88 -11.13
CA ILE A 49 -26.83 0.17 -11.37
C ILE A 49 -25.44 -0.50 -11.31
N ASP A 50 -24.67 -0.36 -12.39
CA ASP A 50 -23.31 -0.85 -12.44
C ASP A 50 -22.34 0.30 -12.07
N LEU A 51 -21.42 0.02 -11.14
CA LEU A 51 -20.39 0.96 -10.70
C LEU A 51 -19.08 0.66 -11.44
N LEU A 52 -18.43 1.68 -12.00
CA LEU A 52 -17.18 1.53 -12.74
C LEU A 52 -16.11 0.81 -11.90
N ASP A 53 -16.00 1.14 -10.60
CA ASP A 53 -15.03 0.53 -9.70
C ASP A 53 -15.27 -0.98 -9.46
N GLU A 54 -16.52 -1.45 -9.58
CA GLU A 54 -16.88 -2.87 -9.47
C GLU A 54 -16.71 -3.60 -10.81
N LEU A 55 -16.91 -2.89 -11.91
CA LEU A 55 -16.74 -3.43 -13.25
C LEU A 55 -15.26 -3.62 -13.62
N ILE A 56 -14.41 -2.70 -13.20
CA ILE A 56 -12.97 -2.84 -13.43
C ILE A 56 -12.47 -3.99 -12.55
N VAL A 57 -12.17 -5.13 -13.16
CA VAL A 57 -11.49 -6.23 -12.47
C VAL A 57 -10.13 -5.71 -12.03
N LYS A 58 -10.01 -5.34 -10.75
CA LYS A 58 -8.71 -4.96 -10.20
C LYS A 58 -7.80 -6.16 -10.33
N LYS A 59 -6.73 -6.01 -11.12
CA LYS A 59 -5.69 -7.02 -11.29
C LYS A 59 -5.19 -7.38 -9.89
N SER A 60 -5.45 -8.61 -9.43
CA SER A 60 -4.88 -9.08 -8.17
C SER A 60 -3.51 -9.67 -8.46
N TYR A 61 -2.50 -9.19 -7.75
CA TYR A 61 -1.14 -9.69 -7.89
C TYR A 61 -0.91 -10.86 -6.92
N PRO A 62 -0.39 -12.01 -7.41
CA PRO A 62 -0.04 -13.16 -6.55
C PRO A 62 1.19 -12.87 -5.69
N ASN A 63 1.97 -11.87 -6.06
CA ASN A 63 3.23 -11.50 -5.44
C ASN A 63 3.05 -11.24 -3.93
N LYS A 64 3.94 -11.81 -3.13
CA LYS A 64 3.93 -11.66 -1.68
C LYS A 64 4.58 -10.36 -1.24
N VAL A 65 4.09 -9.84 -0.12
CA VAL A 65 4.65 -8.68 0.57
C VAL A 65 5.14 -9.12 1.93
N VAL A 66 6.44 -9.04 2.17
CA VAL A 66 7.05 -9.37 3.45
C VAL A 66 7.29 -8.10 4.25
N LEU A 67 6.60 -7.95 5.36
CA LEU A 67 6.75 -6.79 6.26
C LEU A 67 7.53 -7.21 7.49
N MET A 68 8.66 -6.52 7.73
CA MET A 68 9.54 -6.75 8.85
C MET A 68 9.04 -5.98 10.06
N VAL A 69 8.44 -6.68 11.02
CA VAL A 69 7.79 -6.09 12.20
C VAL A 69 8.31 -6.64 13.54
N GLY A 70 9.41 -7.40 13.52
CA GLY A 70 10.00 -8.05 14.71
C GLY A 70 10.83 -7.15 15.62
N GLY A 71 10.99 -5.86 15.30
CA GLY A 71 11.84 -4.92 16.03
C GLY A 71 11.32 -4.55 17.42
N LEU A 72 12.25 -4.32 18.39
CA LEU A 72 11.90 -3.96 19.79
C LEU A 72 11.36 -2.53 19.94
N GLY A 73 11.60 -1.64 18.99
CA GLY A 73 11.21 -0.22 19.10
C GLY A 73 11.91 0.55 20.24
N ALA A 74 13.06 0.10 20.75
CA ALA A 74 13.69 0.60 21.98
C ALA A 74 13.93 2.12 22.02
N ARG A 75 14.11 2.77 20.87
CA ARG A 75 14.30 4.23 20.76
C ARG A 75 13.05 5.05 21.08
N LEU A 76 11.87 4.41 21.05
CA LEU A 76 10.58 5.06 21.28
C LEU A 76 9.99 4.76 22.67
N LYS A 77 10.79 4.17 23.59
CA LYS A 77 10.37 4.00 24.98
C LYS A 77 10.04 5.35 25.62
N PRO A 78 8.98 5.44 26.47
CA PRO A 78 8.16 4.32 27.00
C PRO A 78 6.99 3.89 26.11
N LEU A 79 6.76 4.53 24.96
CA LEU A 79 5.62 4.25 24.07
C LEU A 79 5.57 2.79 23.59
N THR A 80 6.73 2.16 23.48
CA THR A 80 6.87 0.78 23.00
C THR A 80 7.03 -0.25 24.13
N ASP A 81 6.84 0.13 25.39
CA ASP A 81 6.94 -0.83 26.49
C ASP A 81 5.81 -1.86 26.48
N ASN A 82 4.62 -1.49 26.02
CA ASN A 82 3.44 -2.35 25.95
C ASN A 82 2.92 -2.62 24.54
N ILE A 83 3.33 -1.84 23.57
CA ILE A 83 2.84 -1.90 22.18
C ILE A 83 4.05 -1.95 21.25
N PRO A 84 4.17 -2.92 20.31
CA PRO A 84 5.27 -2.95 19.37
C PRO A 84 5.18 -1.73 18.42
N LYS A 85 6.34 -1.20 17.98
CA LYS A 85 6.43 0.03 17.19
C LYS A 85 5.45 0.08 16.00
N PRO A 86 5.28 -0.98 15.18
CA PRO A 86 4.34 -0.96 14.05
C PRO A 86 2.87 -0.80 14.44
N MET A 87 2.55 -1.06 15.72
CA MET A 87 1.18 -0.92 16.25
C MET A 87 0.93 0.45 16.89
N LEU A 88 1.92 1.34 16.94
CA LEU A 88 1.69 2.72 17.33
C LEU A 88 0.79 3.40 16.30
N LYS A 89 -0.21 4.14 16.82
CA LYS A 89 -1.17 4.83 15.95
C LYS A 89 -0.59 6.12 15.39
N VAL A 90 -0.86 6.34 14.10
CA VAL A 90 -0.69 7.63 13.43
C VAL A 90 -2.06 8.01 12.86
N GLY A 91 -2.68 9.00 13.48
CA GLY A 91 -4.10 9.27 13.28
C GLY A 91 -4.98 8.25 13.99
N ASP A 92 -5.91 7.64 13.27
CA ASP A 92 -6.95 6.75 13.80
C ASP A 92 -6.52 5.27 13.89
N ARG A 93 -5.44 4.87 13.19
CA ARG A 93 -5.05 3.47 13.04
C ARG A 93 -3.55 3.21 13.20
N PRO A 94 -3.13 1.96 13.46
CA PRO A 94 -1.72 1.57 13.52
C PRO A 94 -0.98 1.84 12.20
N ILE A 95 0.33 2.18 12.31
CA ILE A 95 1.20 2.36 11.14
C ILE A 95 1.16 1.12 10.24
N LEU A 96 1.24 -0.07 10.82
CA LEU A 96 1.23 -1.34 10.08
C LEU A 96 -0.06 -1.53 9.29
N GLU A 97 -1.21 -1.17 9.85
CA GLU A 97 -2.47 -1.24 9.11
C GLU A 97 -2.48 -0.31 7.90
N THR A 98 -2.00 0.93 8.06
CA THR A 98 -1.87 1.88 6.96
C THR A 98 -1.00 1.33 5.83
N ILE A 99 0.10 0.65 6.18
CA ILE A 99 0.99 0.00 5.21
C ILE A 99 0.27 -1.13 4.47
N ILE A 100 -0.40 -2.03 5.20
CA ILE A 100 -1.14 -3.16 4.61
C ILE A 100 -2.24 -2.65 3.68
N LEU A 101 -3.00 -1.63 4.10
CA LEU A 101 -4.05 -1.02 3.29
C LEU A 101 -3.48 -0.35 2.02
N ASN A 102 -2.28 0.22 2.07
CA ASN A 102 -1.62 0.78 0.90
C ASN A 102 -1.23 -0.32 -0.11
N PHE A 103 -0.67 -1.44 0.33
CA PHE A 103 -0.44 -2.60 -0.54
C PHE A 103 -1.74 -3.15 -1.12
N LYS A 104 -2.78 -3.31 -0.31
CA LYS A 104 -4.11 -3.74 -0.76
C LYS A 104 -4.70 -2.79 -1.81
N LYS A 105 -4.55 -1.47 -1.63
CA LYS A 105 -4.99 -0.46 -2.63
C LYS A 105 -4.28 -0.66 -3.97
N ASN A 106 -3.03 -1.11 -3.95
CA ASN A 106 -2.25 -1.49 -5.14
C ASN A 106 -2.44 -2.97 -5.51
N ASN A 107 -3.53 -3.63 -5.06
CA ASN A 107 -3.93 -5.00 -5.42
C ASN A 107 -3.00 -6.12 -4.94
N PHE A 108 -2.09 -5.85 -3.99
CA PHE A 108 -1.28 -6.85 -3.29
C PHE A 108 -1.95 -7.22 -1.98
N LYS A 109 -2.47 -8.46 -1.90
CA LYS A 109 -3.23 -8.93 -0.73
C LYS A 109 -2.51 -9.98 0.10
N ASN A 110 -1.47 -10.62 -0.45
CA ASN A 110 -0.75 -11.71 0.21
C ASN A 110 0.40 -11.13 1.06
N ILE A 111 0.16 -10.98 2.34
CA ILE A 111 1.08 -10.33 3.29
C ILE A 111 1.72 -11.39 4.18
N ILE A 112 3.02 -11.33 4.36
CA ILE A 112 3.75 -12.11 5.36
C ILE A 112 4.30 -11.12 6.38
N LEU A 113 3.92 -11.29 7.65
CA LEU A 113 4.44 -10.51 8.75
C LEU A 113 5.55 -11.28 9.45
N SER A 114 6.79 -10.78 9.37
CA SER A 114 7.90 -11.30 10.18
C SER A 114 7.84 -10.64 11.55
N VAL A 115 7.39 -11.39 12.53
CA VAL A 115 7.10 -10.94 13.90
C VAL A 115 8.13 -11.45 14.89
N GLY A 116 8.31 -10.71 15.96
CA GLY A 116 9.20 -11.07 17.06
C GLY A 116 8.65 -10.54 18.38
N TYR A 117 9.12 -9.37 18.81
CA TYR A 117 8.69 -8.74 20.05
C TYR A 117 7.19 -8.46 20.07
N LYS A 118 6.49 -8.97 21.10
CA LYS A 118 5.03 -8.78 21.30
C LYS A 118 4.20 -9.13 20.08
N SER A 119 4.56 -10.24 19.43
CA SER A 119 3.88 -10.75 18.23
C SER A 119 2.39 -11.02 18.46
N GLU A 120 1.99 -11.38 19.69
CA GLU A 120 0.60 -11.59 20.09
C GLU A 120 -0.26 -10.34 19.86
N VAL A 121 0.24 -9.14 20.18
CA VAL A 121 -0.49 -7.87 19.96
C VAL A 121 -0.81 -7.66 18.47
N ILE A 122 0.13 -7.99 17.59
CA ILE A 122 -0.06 -7.88 16.15
C ILE A 122 -1.05 -8.93 15.66
N LYS A 123 -0.89 -10.18 16.13
CA LYS A 123 -1.76 -11.29 15.74
C LYS A 123 -3.19 -11.12 16.21
N ASP A 124 -3.40 -10.65 17.45
CA ASP A 124 -4.74 -10.39 18.00
C ASP A 124 -5.47 -9.28 17.24
N TYR A 125 -4.72 -8.29 16.74
CA TYR A 125 -5.31 -7.20 15.97
C TYR A 125 -5.70 -7.57 14.55
N PHE A 126 -4.84 -8.29 13.83
CA PHE A 126 -5.03 -8.54 12.40
C PHE A 126 -5.62 -9.92 12.09
N GLY A 127 -5.49 -10.90 13.00
CA GLY A 127 -5.92 -12.28 12.75
C GLY A 127 -5.29 -12.84 11.47
N ASP A 128 -6.11 -13.40 10.60
CA ASP A 128 -5.72 -13.86 9.25
C ASP A 128 -5.78 -12.77 8.18
N GLY A 129 -6.13 -11.52 8.56
CA GLY A 129 -6.25 -10.37 7.67
C GLY A 129 -7.59 -10.24 6.96
N SER A 130 -8.51 -11.19 7.12
CA SER A 130 -9.82 -11.18 6.44
C SER A 130 -10.64 -9.92 6.77
N CYS A 131 -10.58 -9.44 8.02
CA CYS A 131 -11.29 -8.23 8.47
C CYS A 131 -10.89 -6.96 7.71
N ILE A 132 -9.66 -6.89 7.19
CA ILE A 132 -9.15 -5.78 6.37
C ILE A 132 -9.05 -6.13 4.87
N GLY A 133 -9.51 -7.34 4.48
CA GLY A 133 -9.49 -7.85 3.11
C GLY A 133 -8.09 -8.13 2.56
N ALA A 134 -7.19 -8.61 3.40
CA ALA A 134 -5.87 -9.13 3.08
C ALA A 134 -5.77 -10.61 3.52
N ASN A 135 -4.72 -11.31 3.06
CA ASN A 135 -4.36 -12.65 3.51
C ASN A 135 -3.05 -12.52 4.28
N ILE A 136 -3.07 -12.70 5.59
CA ILE A 136 -1.91 -12.50 6.45
C ILE A 136 -1.38 -13.84 6.95
N GLU A 137 -0.11 -14.10 6.66
CA GLU A 137 0.68 -15.18 7.24
C GLU A 137 1.70 -14.62 8.22
N TYR A 138 2.03 -15.36 9.28
CA TYR A 138 3.01 -14.97 10.29
C TYR A 138 4.26 -15.85 10.22
N VAL A 139 5.43 -15.21 10.36
CA VAL A 139 6.72 -15.88 10.51
C VAL A 139 7.38 -15.35 11.78
N TYR A 140 7.73 -16.28 12.66
CA TYR A 140 8.27 -15.94 13.97
C TYR A 140 9.80 -16.00 13.96
N GLU A 141 10.44 -14.89 14.35
CA GLU A 141 11.88 -14.82 14.53
C GLU A 141 12.26 -15.29 15.94
N ASN A 142 12.81 -16.51 16.05
CA ASN A 142 13.29 -17.05 17.33
C ASN A 142 14.54 -16.32 17.87
N LYS A 143 15.25 -15.58 17.01
CA LYS A 143 16.39 -14.74 17.33
C LYS A 143 16.43 -13.55 16.39
N ARG A 144 17.11 -12.47 16.77
CA ARG A 144 17.29 -11.32 15.89
C ARG A 144 18.09 -11.73 14.66
N MET A 145 17.48 -11.64 13.50
CA MET A 145 18.08 -12.02 12.22
C MET A 145 18.50 -10.80 11.36
N GLY A 146 18.34 -9.59 11.89
CA GLY A 146 18.56 -8.36 11.14
C GLY A 146 17.39 -8.03 10.21
N THR A 147 17.58 -7.01 9.36
CA THR A 147 16.48 -6.43 8.58
C THR A 147 15.83 -7.43 7.62
N VAL A 148 16.60 -8.30 6.99
CA VAL A 148 16.07 -9.25 5.98
C VAL A 148 16.38 -10.72 6.29
N GLY A 149 16.97 -11.00 7.43
CA GLY A 149 17.35 -12.36 7.82
C GLY A 149 16.17 -13.33 7.89
N ALA A 150 14.99 -12.83 8.26
CA ALA A 150 13.75 -13.60 8.31
C ALA A 150 13.34 -14.18 6.95
N LEU A 151 13.82 -13.65 5.83
CA LEU A 151 13.57 -14.22 4.50
C LEU A 151 14.09 -15.67 4.38
N SER A 152 15.16 -16.00 5.12
CA SER A 152 15.67 -17.37 5.15
C SER A 152 14.67 -18.38 5.69
N LEU A 153 13.76 -17.96 6.58
CA LEU A 153 12.72 -18.80 7.18
C LEU A 153 11.56 -19.09 6.21
N ILE A 154 11.42 -18.29 5.17
CA ILE A 154 10.31 -18.37 4.20
C ILE A 154 10.78 -18.60 2.77
N LYS A 155 12.05 -18.98 2.58
CA LYS A 155 12.64 -19.18 1.25
C LYS A 155 11.75 -20.04 0.34
N ASN A 156 11.16 -21.11 0.86
CA ASN A 156 10.31 -22.02 0.10
C ASN A 156 8.95 -21.42 -0.29
N LYS A 157 8.58 -20.28 0.28
CA LYS A 157 7.34 -19.56 -0.01
C LYS A 157 7.51 -18.42 -1.00
N LEU A 158 8.74 -18.06 -1.38
CA LEU A 158 9.11 -16.93 -2.21
C LEU A 158 9.59 -17.41 -3.59
N ASN A 159 8.66 -17.91 -4.40
CA ASN A 159 8.96 -18.47 -5.72
C ASN A 159 8.90 -17.44 -6.86
N GLU A 160 8.35 -16.25 -6.59
CA GLU A 160 8.18 -15.17 -7.55
C GLU A 160 8.80 -13.90 -6.99
N SER A 161 8.86 -12.83 -7.80
CA SER A 161 9.22 -11.50 -7.31
C SER A 161 8.31 -11.10 -6.16
N PHE A 162 8.85 -10.55 -5.10
CA PHE A 162 8.13 -10.18 -3.88
C PHE A 162 8.64 -8.84 -3.33
N PHE A 163 7.82 -8.20 -2.52
CA PHE A 163 8.22 -6.98 -1.82
C PHE A 163 8.77 -7.30 -0.44
N VAL A 164 9.79 -6.53 -0.04
CA VAL A 164 10.29 -6.50 1.35
C VAL A 164 10.27 -5.07 1.82
N MET A 165 9.67 -4.82 2.98
CA MET A 165 9.57 -3.48 3.54
C MET A 165 9.54 -3.54 5.07
N ASN A 166 10.08 -2.50 5.72
CA ASN A 166 9.92 -2.35 7.16
C ASN A 166 8.49 -1.98 7.50
N GLY A 167 7.95 -2.56 8.57
CA GLY A 167 6.57 -2.35 9.02
C GLY A 167 6.33 -1.02 9.75
N ASP A 168 7.27 -0.09 9.69
CA ASP A 168 7.21 1.25 10.29
C ASP A 168 7.51 2.37 9.26
N LEU A 169 7.55 2.05 7.98
CA LEU A 169 7.85 2.98 6.90
C LEU A 169 6.59 3.36 6.13
N LEU A 170 6.19 4.62 6.20
CA LEU A 170 5.11 5.16 5.38
C LEU A 170 5.67 5.71 4.07
N THR A 171 5.01 5.38 2.96
CA THR A 171 5.43 5.79 1.62
C THR A 171 4.23 5.98 0.69
N ASN A 172 4.39 6.82 -0.33
CA ASN A 172 3.44 7.04 -1.41
C ASN A 172 3.86 6.34 -2.72
N ILE A 173 4.77 5.36 -2.63
CA ILE A 173 5.21 4.59 -3.81
C ILE A 173 4.01 3.86 -4.41
N ASN A 174 3.90 3.92 -5.74
CA ASN A 174 3.01 3.04 -6.50
C ASN A 174 3.70 1.67 -6.66
N PHE A 175 3.24 0.68 -5.91
CA PHE A 175 3.84 -0.66 -5.89
C PHE A 175 3.60 -1.42 -7.21
N GLU A 176 2.51 -1.14 -7.93
CA GLU A 176 2.27 -1.74 -9.25
C GLU A 176 3.34 -1.26 -10.24
N HIS A 177 3.58 0.05 -10.31
CA HIS A 177 4.64 0.60 -11.17
C HIS A 177 6.03 0.09 -10.77
N MET A 178 6.30 -0.08 -9.47
CA MET A 178 7.57 -0.63 -9.01
C MET A 178 7.77 -2.07 -9.47
N LEU A 179 6.71 -2.91 -9.39
CA LEU A 179 6.76 -4.28 -9.90
C LEU A 179 6.94 -4.32 -11.42
N ASP A 180 6.17 -3.51 -12.15
CA ASP A 180 6.28 -3.43 -13.62
C ASP A 180 7.69 -3.00 -14.06
N TYR A 181 8.28 -2.01 -13.36
CA TYR A 181 9.65 -1.58 -13.59
C TYR A 181 10.66 -2.72 -13.34
N HIS A 182 10.50 -3.44 -12.22
CA HIS A 182 11.33 -4.58 -11.86
C HIS A 182 11.29 -5.67 -12.94
N LEU A 183 10.10 -6.07 -13.37
CA LEU A 183 9.89 -7.12 -14.37
C LEU A 183 10.40 -6.71 -15.76
N LYS A 184 10.10 -5.46 -16.18
CA LYS A 184 10.53 -4.92 -17.47
C LYS A 184 12.04 -4.89 -17.61
N ASN A 185 12.75 -4.51 -16.54
CA ASN A 185 14.20 -4.44 -16.53
C ASN A 185 14.88 -5.75 -16.17
N LYS A 186 14.12 -6.82 -15.91
CA LYS A 186 14.64 -8.15 -15.48
C LYS A 186 15.64 -8.02 -14.32
N SER A 187 15.35 -7.12 -13.39
CA SER A 187 16.25 -6.80 -12.27
C SER A 187 16.28 -7.94 -11.26
N ILE A 188 17.43 -8.19 -10.65
CA ILE A 188 17.53 -9.13 -9.51
C ILE A 188 16.92 -8.50 -8.26
N ALA A 189 17.10 -7.19 -8.07
CA ALA A 189 16.50 -6.41 -7.01
C ALA A 189 16.20 -4.98 -7.50
N THR A 190 15.14 -4.37 -6.97
CA THR A 190 14.77 -2.97 -7.22
C THR A 190 14.54 -2.30 -5.88
N MET A 191 15.19 -1.18 -5.65
CA MET A 191 15.12 -0.44 -4.40
C MET A 191 14.43 0.91 -4.62
N GLY A 192 13.40 1.20 -3.83
CA GLY A 192 12.81 2.53 -3.74
C GLY A 192 13.72 3.44 -2.93
N VAL A 193 14.18 4.53 -3.52
CA VAL A 193 15.05 5.53 -2.88
C VAL A 193 14.42 6.91 -2.99
N ARG A 194 14.81 7.81 -2.13
CA ARG A 194 14.50 9.23 -2.26
C ARG A 194 15.77 10.03 -2.11
N GLU A 195 15.81 11.14 -2.78
CA GLU A 195 16.82 12.18 -2.53
C GLU A 195 16.50 12.87 -1.20
N TYR A 196 17.52 13.15 -0.43
CA TYR A 196 17.40 13.84 0.85
C TYR A 196 18.52 14.86 0.98
N ASP A 197 18.17 16.13 0.90
CA ASP A 197 19.09 17.23 1.12
C ASP A 197 19.13 17.59 2.59
N PHE A 198 20.31 17.54 3.17
CA PHE A 198 20.56 18.05 4.52
C PHE A 198 21.32 19.35 4.43
N GLN A 199 20.63 20.46 4.56
CA GLN A 199 21.24 21.77 4.55
C GLN A 199 21.76 22.09 5.94
N VAL A 200 23.09 22.17 6.07
CA VAL A 200 23.77 22.63 7.28
C VAL A 200 23.68 24.16 7.33
N PRO A 201 23.04 24.77 8.36
CA PRO A 201 22.87 26.23 8.43
C PRO A 201 24.12 27.01 8.78
N TYR A 202 25.28 26.35 8.84
CA TYR A 202 26.57 26.95 9.22
C TYR A 202 27.59 26.78 8.12
N GLY A 203 28.61 27.69 8.08
CA GLY A 203 29.78 27.50 7.24
C GLY A 203 30.55 26.23 7.60
N VAL A 204 31.02 25.52 6.60
CA VAL A 204 31.83 24.30 6.76
C VAL A 204 33.28 24.63 6.51
N VAL A 205 34.14 24.29 7.49
CA VAL A 205 35.61 24.45 7.36
C VAL A 205 36.19 23.14 6.87
N ASN A 206 36.75 23.14 5.66
CA ASN A 206 37.45 22.01 5.10
C ASN A 206 38.92 22.05 5.57
N MET A 207 39.38 20.95 6.17
CA MET A 207 40.74 20.83 6.74
C MET A 207 41.59 19.91 5.90
N ASP A 208 42.90 20.22 5.86
CA ASP A 208 43.94 19.33 5.37
C ASP A 208 44.97 19.14 6.50
N GLY A 209 44.85 18.06 7.25
CA GLY A 209 45.54 17.88 8.53
C GLY A 209 45.14 18.95 9.53
N ILE A 210 46.07 19.81 9.95
CA ILE A 210 45.84 20.93 10.89
C ILE A 210 45.58 22.26 10.17
N ASN A 211 45.66 22.30 8.84
CA ASN A 211 45.52 23.53 8.07
C ASN A 211 44.09 23.68 7.51
N ILE A 212 43.56 24.89 7.56
CA ILE A 212 42.27 25.23 6.90
C ILE A 212 42.56 25.32 5.40
N LYS A 213 41.85 24.50 4.60
CA LYS A 213 41.92 24.47 3.14
C LYS A 213 40.91 25.42 2.50
N SER A 214 39.69 25.42 3.00
CA SER A 214 38.64 26.34 2.52
C SER A 214 37.52 26.48 3.59
N ILE A 215 36.75 27.54 3.45
CA ILE A 215 35.51 27.75 4.18
C ILE A 215 34.38 27.80 3.13
N GLU A 216 33.37 26.94 3.25
CA GLU A 216 32.21 26.95 2.40
C GLU A 216 31.06 27.59 3.20
N GLU A 217 30.61 28.74 2.78
CA GLU A 217 29.40 29.39 3.27
C GLU A 217 28.28 29.21 2.26
N LYS A 218 27.02 29.38 2.74
CA LYS A 218 25.84 29.32 1.87
C LYS A 218 25.83 30.43 0.86
#